data_827a8c060c69fefeb7623c46ef33cdc5
#
_entry.id   827a8c060c69fefeb7623c46ef33cdc5
#
_cell.length_a   1.000
_cell.length_b   1.000
_cell.length_c   1.000
_cell.angle_alpha   90.00
_cell.angle_beta   90.00
_cell.angle_gamma   90.00
#
_symmetry.space_group_name_H-M   'P 1'
#
loop_
_entity.id
_entity.type
_entity.pdbx_description
1 polymer ?
#
loop_
_entity_poly.entity_id
_entity_poly.type
_entity_poly.pdbx_seq_one_letter_code
_entity_poly.pdbx_strand_id
1 'polypeptide(L)'
;VHQWRPVIDYSEKDVWEVMKRNKVNPHPCYRAGWNRCSCAGCIFSTPELFAGFKELYPQEFEEMKHDEKALGFTLDNKCDLETYIEGAKPCLYKGDKEAIHSLITGIFTESQIFIDGQWKYPAGAFHGAEGGPC
;
A
#
# COMPACT_ATOMS: atom_id res chain seq x y z
N VAL A 1 2.66 10.52 31.35
CA VAL A 1 2.32 9.28 30.63
C VAL A 1 3.58 8.78 29.95
N HIS A 2 4.01 7.54 30.24
CA HIS A 2 5.15 6.93 29.55
C HIS A 2 4.64 6.22 28.28
N GLN A 3 5.24 6.54 27.12
CA GLN A 3 4.93 5.90 25.85
C GLN A 3 6.06 4.93 25.50
N TRP A 4 5.75 3.65 25.40
CA TRP A 4 6.68 2.62 24.97
C TRP A 4 6.68 2.51 23.43
N ARG A 5 7.86 2.70 22.83
CA ARG A 5 8.06 2.64 21.36
C ARG A 5 9.23 1.72 21.05
N PRO A 6 9.03 0.40 21.04
CA PRO A 6 10.13 -0.59 21.02
C PRO A 6 10.94 -0.59 19.72
N VAL A 7 10.41 -0.04 18.63
CA VAL A 7 11.05 -0.04 17.31
C VAL A 7 11.36 1.38 16.78
N ILE A 8 11.37 2.39 17.66
CA ILE A 8 11.53 3.79 17.22
C ILE A 8 12.86 4.05 16.52
N ASP A 9 13.91 3.32 16.90
CA ASP A 9 15.25 3.47 16.35
C ASP A 9 15.54 2.52 15.18
N TYR A 10 14.52 1.74 14.74
CA TYR A 10 14.68 0.81 13.62
C TYR A 10 14.56 1.55 12.30
N SER A 11 15.53 1.33 11.41
CA SER A 11 15.37 1.67 10.00
C SER A 11 14.37 0.72 9.32
N GLU A 12 13.84 1.10 8.17
CA GLU A 12 13.00 0.22 7.36
C GLU A 12 13.70 -1.13 7.10
N LYS A 13 14.99 -1.11 6.82
CA LYS A 13 15.79 -2.32 6.64
C LYS A 13 15.77 -3.21 7.87
N ASP A 14 15.90 -2.65 9.07
CA ASP A 14 15.88 -3.42 10.32
C ASP A 14 14.53 -4.11 10.51
N VAL A 15 13.44 -3.42 10.20
CA VAL A 15 12.08 -4.01 10.24
C VAL A 15 11.97 -5.21 9.28
N TRP A 16 12.40 -5.03 8.03
CA TRP A 16 12.38 -6.12 7.06
C TRP A 16 13.27 -7.31 7.45
N GLU A 17 14.45 -7.07 8.02
CA GLU A 17 15.33 -8.15 8.51
C GLU A 17 14.72 -8.90 9.71
N VAL A 18 13.97 -8.21 10.58
CA VAL A 18 13.23 -8.90 11.67
C VAL A 18 12.14 -9.79 11.08
N MET A 19 11.36 -9.30 10.12
CA MET A 19 10.32 -10.10 9.45
C MET A 19 10.93 -11.31 8.74
N LYS A 20 12.02 -11.13 8.01
CA LYS A 20 12.76 -12.19 7.32
C LYS A 20 13.26 -13.25 8.28
N ARG A 21 13.92 -12.85 9.38
CA ARG A 21 14.45 -13.77 10.40
C ARG A 21 13.35 -14.63 11.03
N ASN A 22 12.17 -14.06 11.22
CA ASN A 22 11.02 -14.76 11.78
C ASN A 22 10.10 -15.37 10.70
N LYS A 23 10.49 -15.32 9.42
CA LYS A 23 9.72 -15.82 8.28
C LYS A 23 8.28 -15.24 8.20
N VAL A 24 8.06 -14.05 8.73
CA VAL A 24 6.77 -13.38 8.67
C VAL A 24 6.51 -12.94 7.23
N ASN A 25 5.36 -13.34 6.68
CA ASN A 25 4.95 -12.94 5.34
C ASN A 25 4.53 -11.47 5.35
N PRO A 26 5.12 -10.59 4.53
CA PRO A 26 4.69 -9.21 4.44
C PRO A 26 3.23 -9.10 4.05
N HIS A 27 2.53 -8.08 4.59
CA HIS A 27 1.15 -7.82 4.22
C HIS A 27 1.00 -7.73 2.69
N PRO A 28 -0.07 -8.26 2.09
CA PRO A 28 -0.26 -8.29 0.63
C PRO A 28 -0.08 -6.94 -0.08
N CYS A 29 -0.40 -5.81 0.56
CA CYS A 29 -0.19 -4.51 -0.05
C CYS A 29 1.29 -4.26 -0.39
N TYR A 30 2.23 -4.60 0.50
CA TYR A 30 3.66 -4.49 0.21
C TYR A 30 4.11 -5.46 -0.89
N ARG A 31 3.55 -6.68 -0.89
CA ARG A 31 3.83 -7.69 -1.91
C ARG A 31 3.29 -7.29 -3.29
N ALA A 32 2.18 -6.55 -3.31
CA ALA A 32 1.57 -6.01 -4.53
C ALA A 32 2.15 -4.65 -4.96
N GLY A 33 3.17 -4.11 -4.27
CA GLY A 33 3.94 -2.95 -4.70
C GLY A 33 3.69 -1.66 -3.92
N TRP A 34 2.72 -1.62 -2.99
CA TRP A 34 2.54 -0.45 -2.12
C TRP A 34 3.69 -0.35 -1.12
N ASN A 35 4.19 0.86 -0.92
CA ASN A 35 5.27 1.14 0.04
C ASN A 35 4.76 1.42 1.47
N ARG A 36 3.45 1.46 1.65
CA ARG A 36 2.80 1.67 2.96
C ARG A 36 1.50 0.86 3.04
N CYS A 37 1.20 0.37 4.23
CA CYS A 37 -0.06 -0.27 4.53
C CYS A 37 -1.02 0.74 5.17
N SER A 38 -2.02 1.18 4.41
CA SER A 38 -3.08 2.08 4.86
C SER A 38 -4.38 1.76 4.10
N CYS A 39 -5.40 2.62 4.18
CA CYS A 39 -6.61 2.47 3.36
C CYS A 39 -6.25 2.43 1.87
N ALA A 40 -6.95 1.64 1.07
CA ALA A 40 -6.67 1.49 -0.37
C ALA A 40 -6.74 2.85 -1.11
N GLY A 41 -7.79 3.64 -0.90
CA GLY A 41 -7.93 5.02 -1.42
C GLY A 41 -7.52 6.07 -0.39
N CYS A 42 -6.33 5.95 0.21
CA CYS A 42 -5.87 6.86 1.25
C CYS A 42 -5.55 8.26 0.69
N ILE A 43 -6.07 9.31 1.33
CA ILE A 43 -5.82 10.72 0.96
C ILE A 43 -4.32 11.12 0.99
N PHE A 44 -3.49 10.35 1.68
CA PHE A 44 -2.04 10.55 1.74
C PHE A 44 -1.27 9.68 0.72
N SER A 45 -1.97 9.07 -0.23
CA SER A 45 -1.32 8.29 -1.28
C SER A 45 -0.70 9.20 -2.34
N THR A 46 0.46 8.78 -2.85
CA THR A 46 1.09 9.46 -4.00
C THR A 46 0.34 9.15 -5.29
N PRO A 47 0.57 9.90 -6.39
CA PRO A 47 -0.03 9.61 -7.68
C PRO A 47 0.17 8.17 -8.16
N GLU A 48 1.36 7.58 -7.92
CA GLU A 48 1.68 6.20 -8.30
C GLU A 48 0.85 5.17 -7.51
N LEU A 49 0.62 5.44 -6.22
CA LEU A 49 -0.21 4.60 -5.36
C LEU A 49 -1.68 4.67 -5.77
N PHE A 50 -2.17 5.87 -6.12
CA PHE A 50 -3.54 6.03 -6.66
C PHE A 50 -3.69 5.44 -8.06
N ALA A 51 -2.68 5.53 -8.92
CA ALA A 51 -2.69 4.84 -10.21
C ALA A 51 -2.74 3.32 -10.03
N GLY A 52 -2.02 2.78 -9.04
CA GLY A 52 -2.12 1.37 -8.62
C GLY A 52 -3.50 1.02 -8.07
N PHE A 53 -4.09 1.89 -7.27
CA PHE A 53 -5.45 1.74 -6.75
C PHE A 53 -6.48 1.69 -7.88
N LYS A 54 -6.41 2.59 -8.85
CA LYS A 54 -7.28 2.58 -10.05
C LYS A 54 -7.22 1.25 -10.82
N GLU A 55 -6.02 0.66 -10.95
CA GLU A 55 -5.86 -0.62 -11.63
C GLU A 55 -6.44 -1.81 -10.82
N LEU A 56 -6.34 -1.76 -9.49
CA LEU A 56 -6.77 -2.85 -8.61
C LEU A 56 -8.26 -2.77 -8.28
N TYR A 57 -8.79 -1.54 -8.10
CA TYR A 57 -10.15 -1.24 -7.69
C TYR A 57 -10.78 -0.18 -8.62
N PRO A 58 -11.02 -0.51 -9.89
CA PRO A 58 -11.47 0.48 -10.88
C PRO A 58 -12.86 1.05 -10.57
N GLN A 59 -13.75 0.26 -9.97
CA GLN A 59 -15.10 0.72 -9.62
C GLN A 59 -15.05 1.73 -8.47
N GLU A 60 -14.33 1.42 -7.41
CA GLU A 60 -14.14 2.29 -6.26
C GLU A 60 -13.43 3.60 -6.65
N PHE A 61 -12.51 3.54 -7.60
CA PHE A 61 -11.88 4.75 -8.13
C PHE A 61 -12.88 5.65 -8.86
N GLU A 62 -13.77 5.10 -9.68
CA GLU A 62 -14.83 5.86 -10.35
C GLU A 62 -15.85 6.40 -9.35
N GLU A 63 -16.19 5.68 -8.29
CA GLU A 63 -17.05 6.17 -7.21
C GLU A 63 -16.41 7.39 -6.52
N MET A 64 -15.12 7.33 -6.18
CA MET A 64 -14.41 8.47 -5.59
C MET A 64 -14.42 9.70 -6.51
N LYS A 65 -14.23 9.53 -7.81
CA LYS A 65 -14.35 10.62 -8.80
C LYS A 65 -15.76 11.20 -8.86
N HIS A 66 -16.76 10.35 -8.76
CA HIS A 66 -18.15 10.80 -8.70
C HIS A 66 -18.41 11.64 -7.45
N ASP A 67 -17.90 11.20 -6.30
CA ASP A 67 -18.04 11.88 -5.03
C ASP A 67 -17.35 13.25 -5.03
N GLU A 68 -16.14 13.37 -5.60
CA GLU A 68 -15.48 14.67 -5.81
C GLU A 68 -16.39 15.66 -6.55
N LYS A 69 -17.02 15.20 -7.64
CA LYS A 69 -17.94 16.03 -8.44
C LYS A 69 -19.22 16.39 -7.69
N ALA A 70 -19.79 15.41 -6.98
CA ALA A 70 -21.05 15.59 -6.25
C ALA A 70 -20.89 16.54 -5.06
N LEU A 71 -19.76 16.47 -4.37
CA LEU A 71 -19.46 17.29 -3.19
C LEU A 71 -18.87 18.67 -3.56
N GLY A 72 -18.34 18.82 -4.78
CA GLY A 72 -17.63 20.02 -5.20
C GLY A 72 -16.30 20.23 -4.50
N PHE A 73 -15.69 19.14 -3.99
CA PHE A 73 -14.38 19.12 -3.34
C PHE A 73 -13.52 18.02 -3.94
N THR A 74 -12.22 18.27 -4.03
CA THR A 74 -11.24 17.31 -4.50
C THR A 74 -10.42 16.74 -3.35
N LEU A 75 -9.98 15.51 -3.46
CA LEU A 75 -9.09 14.85 -2.49
C LEU A 75 -7.75 15.55 -2.39
N ASP A 76 -7.18 15.92 -3.52
CA ASP A 76 -6.01 16.81 -3.57
C ASP A 76 -6.47 18.27 -3.65
N ASN A 77 -5.77 19.17 -2.95
CA ASN A 77 -6.14 20.59 -2.89
C ASN A 77 -5.95 21.35 -4.22
N LYS A 78 -5.32 20.74 -5.22
CA LYS A 78 -4.92 21.41 -6.47
C LYS A 78 -5.65 20.89 -7.70
N CYS A 79 -6.06 19.62 -7.70
CA CYS A 79 -6.66 18.98 -8.86
C CYS A 79 -7.54 17.79 -8.47
N ASP A 80 -8.40 17.35 -9.41
CA ASP A 80 -9.20 16.15 -9.27
C ASP A 80 -8.33 14.88 -9.38
N LEU A 81 -8.90 13.73 -8.95
CA LEU A 81 -8.18 12.45 -8.91
C LEU A 81 -7.65 12.01 -10.28
N GLU A 82 -8.37 12.33 -11.36
CA GLU A 82 -7.93 11.95 -12.71
C GLU A 82 -6.68 12.73 -13.13
N THR A 83 -6.68 14.02 -12.91
CA THR A 83 -5.54 14.91 -13.13
C THR A 83 -4.38 14.56 -12.18
N TYR A 84 -4.69 14.19 -10.92
CA TYR A 84 -3.69 13.84 -9.92
C TYR A 84 -2.83 12.65 -10.33
N ILE A 85 -3.43 11.65 -11.00
CA ILE A 85 -2.70 10.44 -11.44
C ILE A 85 -2.20 10.53 -12.88
N GLU A 86 -2.43 11.65 -13.58
CA GLU A 86 -2.03 11.81 -14.98
C GLU A 86 -0.51 11.63 -15.16
N GLY A 87 -0.12 10.71 -16.02
CA GLY A 87 1.28 10.38 -16.25
C GLY A 87 1.97 9.55 -15.15
N ALA A 88 1.30 9.28 -14.05
CA ALA A 88 1.84 8.46 -12.97
C ALA A 88 1.93 6.98 -13.39
N LYS A 89 3.08 6.36 -13.08
CA LYS A 89 3.27 4.93 -13.29
C LYS A 89 2.69 4.16 -12.11
N PRO A 90 1.71 3.25 -12.32
CA PRO A 90 1.13 2.47 -11.23
C PRO A 90 2.18 1.69 -10.43
N CYS A 91 2.08 1.74 -9.10
CA CYS A 91 2.94 0.95 -8.21
C CYS A 91 2.67 -0.56 -8.28
N LEU A 92 1.53 -0.97 -8.85
CA LEU A 92 1.02 -2.34 -8.81
C LEU A 92 1.98 -3.36 -9.44
N TYR A 93 2.51 -4.25 -8.61
CA TYR A 93 3.31 -5.40 -9.03
C TYR A 93 2.41 -6.61 -9.31
N LYS A 94 2.26 -6.96 -10.59
CA LYS A 94 1.36 -8.04 -11.05
C LYS A 94 1.95 -9.45 -10.91
N GLY A 95 3.19 -9.58 -10.45
CA GLY A 95 3.86 -10.87 -10.30
C GLY A 95 3.39 -11.71 -9.11
N ASP A 96 2.79 -11.09 -8.09
CA ASP A 96 2.28 -11.78 -6.91
C ASP A 96 0.74 -11.87 -6.96
N LYS A 97 0.26 -12.90 -7.67
CA LYS A 97 -1.18 -13.12 -7.86
C LYS A 97 -1.93 -13.44 -6.55
N GLU A 98 -1.27 -14.10 -5.60
CA GLU A 98 -1.85 -14.39 -4.30
C GLU A 98 -2.08 -13.11 -3.50
N ALA A 99 -1.10 -12.22 -3.46
CA ALA A 99 -1.25 -10.93 -2.81
C ALA A 99 -2.38 -10.10 -3.41
N ILE A 100 -2.46 -10.04 -4.74
CA ILE A 100 -3.53 -9.34 -5.45
C ILE A 100 -4.89 -9.95 -5.11
N HIS A 101 -5.01 -11.27 -5.15
CA HIS A 101 -6.26 -11.97 -4.79
C HIS A 101 -6.69 -11.65 -3.36
N SER A 102 -5.75 -11.71 -2.40
CA SER A 102 -6.04 -11.38 -1.00
C SER A 102 -6.49 -9.93 -0.81
N LEU A 103 -5.92 -8.99 -1.55
CA LEU A 103 -6.35 -7.58 -1.50
C LEU A 103 -7.76 -7.39 -2.04
N ILE A 104 -8.09 -8.01 -3.18
CA ILE A 104 -9.42 -7.87 -3.81
C ILE A 104 -10.50 -8.55 -2.96
N THR A 105 -10.22 -9.73 -2.41
CA THR A 105 -11.23 -10.51 -1.67
C THR A 105 -11.31 -10.18 -0.19
N GLY A 106 -10.25 -9.59 0.38
CA GLY A 106 -10.12 -9.39 1.82
C GLY A 106 -9.94 -10.69 2.62
N ILE A 107 -9.70 -11.81 1.94
CA ILE A 107 -9.59 -13.13 2.58
C ILE A 107 -8.13 -13.42 2.91
N PHE A 108 -7.88 -13.67 4.20
CA PHE A 108 -6.58 -14.08 4.74
C PHE A 108 -6.75 -15.34 5.56
N THR A 109 -5.78 -16.26 5.45
CA THR A 109 -5.73 -17.50 6.23
C THR A 109 -4.48 -17.52 7.11
N GLU A 110 -4.52 -18.27 8.22
CA GLU A 110 -3.35 -18.42 9.10
C GLU A 110 -2.12 -18.95 8.36
N SER A 111 -2.30 -19.82 7.37
CA SER A 111 -1.22 -20.34 6.54
C SER A 111 -0.46 -19.27 5.74
N GLN A 112 -1.05 -18.09 5.58
CA GLN A 112 -0.43 -16.97 4.87
C GLN A 112 0.42 -16.06 5.78
N ILE A 113 0.40 -16.29 7.11
CA ILE A 113 1.14 -15.43 8.07
C ILE A 113 2.65 -15.70 8.00
N PHE A 114 3.04 -16.96 7.78
CA PHE A 114 4.43 -17.35 7.73
C PHE A 114 4.80 -17.95 6.37
N ILE A 115 6.07 -17.80 5.99
CA ILE A 115 6.61 -18.34 4.75
C ILE A 115 7.44 -19.60 5.05
N ASP A 116 7.06 -20.73 4.49
CA ASP A 116 7.82 -21.98 4.62
C ASP A 116 9.08 -22.02 3.73
N GLY A 117 9.09 -21.21 2.67
CA GLY A 117 10.17 -21.15 1.68
C GLY A 117 11.20 -20.06 1.91
N GLN A 118 11.87 -19.68 0.83
CA GLN A 118 12.82 -18.57 0.83
C GLN A 118 12.08 -17.23 0.96
N TRP A 119 12.37 -16.49 2.01
CA TRP A 119 11.85 -15.15 2.22
C TRP A 119 12.49 -14.16 1.24
N LYS A 120 11.68 -13.29 0.63
CA LYS A 120 12.12 -12.23 -0.28
C LYS A 120 11.53 -10.90 0.17
N TYR A 121 12.25 -9.81 -0.11
CA TYR A 121 11.70 -8.48 0.09
C TYR A 121 10.46 -8.29 -0.79
N PRO A 122 9.38 -7.72 -0.25
CA PRO A 122 8.19 -7.44 -1.06
C PRO A 122 8.48 -6.34 -2.10
N ALA A 123 7.71 -6.32 -3.17
CA ALA A 123 7.88 -5.37 -4.27
C ALA A 123 7.79 -3.91 -3.85
N GLY A 124 7.02 -3.61 -2.79
CA GLY A 124 6.88 -2.26 -2.22
C GLY A 124 7.95 -1.86 -1.21
N ALA A 125 8.89 -2.77 -0.85
CA ALA A 125 9.96 -2.43 0.10
C ALA A 125 10.90 -1.37 -0.49
N PHE A 126 11.39 -0.47 0.36
CA PHE A 126 12.37 0.59 0.03
C PHE A 126 11.91 1.62 -1.00
N HIS A 127 10.62 1.65 -1.36
CA HIS A 127 10.05 2.66 -2.25
C HIS A 127 9.34 3.78 -1.48
N GLY A 128 9.49 3.84 -0.15
CA GLY A 128 8.85 4.82 0.70
C GLY A 128 9.53 6.18 0.62
N ALA A 129 8.74 7.24 0.47
CA ALA A 129 9.16 8.54 0.94
C ALA A 129 9.33 8.46 2.46
N GLU A 130 10.50 8.81 2.97
CA GLU A 130 10.72 8.98 4.40
C GLU A 130 9.70 10.00 4.94
N GLY A 131 8.87 9.59 5.89
CA GLY A 131 8.10 10.52 6.72
C GLY A 131 6.79 11.04 6.13
N GLY A 132 5.83 10.16 5.89
CA GLY A 132 4.43 10.58 5.95
C GLY A 132 3.98 10.68 7.42
N PRO A 133 3.06 11.61 7.77
CA PRO A 133 2.54 11.66 9.14
C PRO A 133 1.89 10.33 9.51
N CYS A 134 2.31 9.77 10.64
CA CYS A 134 1.65 8.63 11.29
C CYS A 134 0.36 9.07 11.95
#